data_a18404ee2305146ccb1a89ac8c0ab1e7
#
_entry.id   a18404ee2305146ccb1a89ac8c0ab1e7
#
_cell.length_a   1.000
_cell.length_b   1.000
_cell.length_c   1.000
_cell.angle_alpha   90.00
_cell.angle_beta   90.00
_cell.angle_gamma   90.00
#
_symmetry.space_group_name_H-M   'P 1'
#
loop_
_entity.id
_entity.type
_entity.pdbx_description
1 polymer ?
#
loop_
_entity_poly.entity_id
_entity_poly.type
_entity_poly.pdbx_seq_one_letter_code
_entity_poly.pdbx_strand_id
1 'polypeptide(L)'
;MIQFEHVSKSYGKTPVLKDLNFTIPDGQFVVLIGPSGCGKTTTMKMINRLLEPDTGSIRIDGKDVHSQDKVELRRHIGYVIQQIGLFPNMTVAQNICVVPRLLKYDKARCDEIVQEMLALVHMEQYANKYPSELSGGQQQRIGVLRALAASPPIVLMDEPFSALDP
;
A
#
# COMPACT_ATOMS: atom_id res chain seq x y z
N MET A 1 -10.41 -9.77 -6.97
CA MET A 1 -10.86 -10.57 -5.80
C MET A 1 -9.66 -11.12 -5.03
N ILE A 2 -9.64 -11.01 -3.67
CA ILE A 2 -8.57 -11.57 -2.81
C ILE A 2 -9.16 -12.69 -1.96
N GLN A 3 -8.50 -13.84 -1.89
CA GLN A 3 -8.98 -15.02 -1.15
C GLN A 3 -7.88 -15.52 -0.22
N PHE A 4 -8.24 -15.82 1.02
CA PHE A 4 -7.43 -16.48 2.01
C PHE A 4 -8.01 -17.87 2.28
N GLU A 5 -7.20 -18.91 2.18
CA GLU A 5 -7.59 -20.31 2.36
C GLU A 5 -6.66 -20.97 3.39
N HIS A 6 -7.18 -21.27 4.56
CA HIS A 6 -6.48 -21.94 5.68
C HIS A 6 -5.15 -21.27 6.06
N VAL A 7 -5.09 -19.93 6.00
CA VAL A 7 -3.85 -19.18 6.23
C VAL A 7 -3.53 -19.08 7.71
N SER A 8 -2.34 -19.55 8.08
CA SER A 8 -1.80 -19.40 9.44
C SER A 8 -0.43 -18.74 9.42
N LYS A 9 -0.12 -17.98 10.49
CA LYS A 9 1.17 -17.30 10.68
C LYS A 9 1.53 -17.23 12.13
N SER A 10 2.78 -17.59 12.44
CA SER A 10 3.37 -17.47 13.76
C SER A 10 4.70 -16.71 13.71
N TYR A 11 5.08 -16.06 14.81
CA TYR A 11 6.41 -15.52 15.03
C TYR A 11 7.08 -16.31 16.16
N GLY A 12 8.04 -17.14 15.79
CA GLY A 12 8.61 -18.13 16.70
C GLY A 12 7.53 -19.09 17.22
N LYS A 13 7.29 -19.10 18.53
CA LYS A 13 6.25 -19.94 19.16
C LYS A 13 4.89 -19.23 19.32
N THR A 14 4.79 -17.95 18.96
CA THR A 14 3.56 -17.18 19.16
C THR A 14 2.73 -17.15 17.89
N PRO A 15 1.55 -17.81 17.88
CA PRO A 15 0.65 -17.76 16.74
C PRO A 15 -0.04 -16.39 16.68
N VAL A 16 -0.07 -15.78 15.50
CA VAL A 16 -0.70 -14.48 15.23
C VAL A 16 -1.97 -14.65 14.40
N LEU A 17 -1.92 -15.51 13.40
CA LEU A 17 -3.09 -15.88 12.60
C LEU A 17 -3.26 -17.39 12.65
N LYS A 18 -4.51 -17.84 12.80
CA LYS A 18 -4.84 -19.25 12.88
C LYS A 18 -6.00 -19.56 11.94
N ASP A 19 -5.75 -20.38 10.94
CA ASP A 19 -6.75 -20.89 10.00
C ASP A 19 -7.65 -19.79 9.43
N LEU A 20 -7.05 -18.69 8.97
CA LEU A 20 -7.77 -17.55 8.45
C LEU A 20 -8.37 -17.87 7.08
N ASN A 21 -9.70 -17.76 6.99
CA ASN A 21 -10.47 -18.04 5.80
C ASN A 21 -11.42 -16.88 5.53
N PHE A 22 -11.22 -16.13 4.43
CA PHE A 22 -12.15 -15.12 3.98
C PHE A 22 -11.88 -14.71 2.53
N THR A 23 -12.85 -14.04 1.92
CA THR A 23 -12.76 -13.52 0.56
C THR A 23 -13.12 -12.05 0.55
N ILE A 24 -12.33 -11.24 -0.17
CA ILE A 24 -12.62 -9.84 -0.47
C ILE A 24 -13.02 -9.79 -1.96
N PRO A 25 -14.30 -9.56 -2.28
CA PRO A 25 -14.75 -9.37 -3.66
C PRO A 25 -14.16 -8.10 -4.28
N ASP A 26 -14.18 -8.03 -5.62
CA ASP A 26 -13.77 -6.82 -6.33
C ASP A 26 -14.65 -5.63 -5.99
N GLY A 27 -14.06 -4.44 -5.98
CA GLY A 27 -14.74 -3.19 -5.69
C GLY A 27 -15.19 -3.01 -4.24
N GLN A 28 -14.81 -3.90 -3.34
CA GLN A 28 -15.14 -3.79 -1.92
C GLN A 28 -14.12 -2.95 -1.15
N PHE A 29 -14.62 -2.13 -0.25
CA PHE A 29 -13.84 -1.47 0.78
C PHE A 29 -13.96 -2.29 2.07
N VAL A 30 -12.84 -2.84 2.54
CA VAL A 30 -12.79 -3.73 3.71
C VAL A 30 -11.92 -3.12 4.79
N VAL A 31 -12.41 -3.10 6.03
CA VAL A 31 -11.67 -2.62 7.20
C VAL A 31 -11.39 -3.78 8.15
N LEU A 32 -10.11 -3.98 8.46
CA LEU A 32 -9.69 -4.92 9.49
C LEU A 32 -9.71 -4.24 10.86
N ILE A 33 -10.60 -4.66 11.75
CA ILE A 33 -10.76 -4.09 13.10
C ILE A 33 -10.25 -5.09 14.13
N GLY A 34 -9.56 -4.59 15.14
CA GLY A 34 -9.07 -5.40 16.26
C GLY A 34 -7.98 -4.69 17.05
N PRO A 35 -7.63 -5.22 18.24
CA PRO A 35 -6.59 -4.63 19.09
C PRO A 35 -5.21 -4.63 18.43
N SER A 36 -4.27 -3.87 19.00
CA SER A 36 -2.88 -3.92 18.55
C SER A 36 -2.32 -5.34 18.67
N GLY A 37 -1.55 -5.77 17.69
CA GLY A 37 -0.96 -7.11 17.65
C GLY A 37 -1.89 -8.27 17.19
N CYS A 38 -3.17 -8.01 16.88
CA CYS A 38 -4.09 -9.07 16.43
C CYS A 38 -3.87 -9.57 14.99
N GLY A 39 -2.83 -9.08 14.29
CA GLY A 39 -2.46 -9.60 12.97
C GLY A 39 -2.91 -8.77 11.76
N LYS A 40 -3.51 -7.59 11.91
CA LYS A 40 -3.97 -6.73 10.79
C LYS A 40 -2.84 -6.44 9.78
N THR A 41 -1.75 -5.86 10.27
CA THR A 41 -0.55 -5.57 9.47
C THR A 41 0.06 -6.86 8.89
N THR A 42 0.08 -7.95 9.63
CA THR A 42 0.56 -9.26 9.18
C THR A 42 -0.26 -9.76 7.98
N THR A 43 -1.59 -9.67 8.07
CA THR A 43 -2.51 -10.06 7.00
C THR A 43 -2.25 -9.24 5.73
N MET A 44 -2.16 -7.91 5.85
CA MET A 44 -1.86 -7.04 4.69
C MET A 44 -0.49 -7.33 4.07
N LYS A 45 0.54 -7.55 4.91
CA LYS A 45 1.90 -7.88 4.43
C LYS A 45 1.99 -9.22 3.72
N MET A 46 1.05 -10.15 3.95
CA MET A 46 1.00 -11.40 3.22
C MET A 46 0.36 -11.24 1.82
N ILE A 47 -0.61 -10.32 1.65
CA ILE A 47 -1.21 -10.04 0.34
C ILE A 47 -0.13 -9.58 -0.66
N ASN A 48 0.77 -8.67 -0.24
CA ASN A 48 1.85 -8.15 -1.10
C ASN A 48 3.17 -8.93 -0.99
N ARG A 49 3.14 -10.12 -0.34
CA ARG A 49 4.31 -10.99 -0.15
C ARG A 49 5.52 -10.32 0.53
N LEU A 50 5.29 -9.34 1.40
CA LEU A 50 6.31 -8.86 2.34
C LEU A 50 6.52 -9.86 3.48
N LEU A 51 5.50 -10.67 3.76
CA LEU A 51 5.56 -11.83 4.64
C LEU A 51 4.99 -13.04 3.90
N GLU A 52 5.50 -14.23 4.21
CA GLU A 52 4.97 -15.47 3.71
C GLU A 52 4.16 -16.16 4.82
N PRO A 53 2.99 -16.74 4.53
CA PRO A 53 2.26 -17.56 5.49
C PRO A 53 3.05 -18.83 5.85
N ASP A 54 2.78 -19.40 7.02
CA ASP A 54 3.37 -20.68 7.41
C ASP A 54 2.58 -21.85 6.79
N THR A 55 1.26 -21.69 6.66
CA THR A 55 0.36 -22.65 5.99
C THR A 55 -0.74 -21.91 5.25
N GLY A 56 -1.43 -22.62 4.36
CA GLY A 56 -2.53 -22.08 3.55
C GLY A 56 -2.06 -21.37 2.28
N SER A 57 -3.00 -20.77 1.58
CA SER A 57 -2.73 -20.04 0.33
C SER A 57 -3.48 -18.71 0.28
N ILE A 58 -2.89 -17.74 -0.44
CA ILE A 58 -3.51 -16.45 -0.73
C ILE A 58 -3.58 -16.31 -2.24
N ARG A 59 -4.77 -15.98 -2.76
CA ARG A 59 -4.99 -15.80 -4.19
C ARG A 59 -5.50 -14.40 -4.49
N ILE A 60 -5.01 -13.86 -5.59
CA ILE A 60 -5.52 -12.62 -6.19
C ILE A 60 -6.01 -12.98 -7.58
N ASP A 61 -7.30 -12.74 -7.85
CA ASP A 61 -7.97 -13.08 -9.10
C ASP A 61 -7.74 -14.53 -9.52
N GLY A 62 -7.86 -15.45 -8.54
CA GLY A 62 -7.68 -16.88 -8.70
C GLY A 62 -6.23 -17.36 -8.83
N LYS A 63 -5.25 -16.45 -8.93
CA LYS A 63 -3.82 -16.78 -9.02
C LYS A 63 -3.18 -16.75 -7.64
N ASP A 64 -2.49 -17.81 -7.26
CA ASP A 64 -1.72 -17.85 -6.03
C ASP A 64 -0.64 -16.77 -6.06
N VAL A 65 -0.55 -15.97 -5.00
CA VAL A 65 0.46 -14.91 -4.91
C VAL A 65 1.88 -15.47 -4.92
N HIS A 66 2.09 -16.71 -4.45
CA HIS A 66 3.39 -17.38 -4.48
C HIS A 66 3.87 -17.76 -5.88
N SER A 67 2.94 -17.99 -6.81
CA SER A 67 3.26 -18.32 -8.20
C SER A 67 3.65 -17.12 -9.04
N GLN A 68 3.46 -15.90 -8.53
CA GLN A 68 3.71 -14.65 -9.24
C GLN A 68 5.10 -14.09 -8.92
N ASP A 69 5.70 -13.33 -9.82
CA ASP A 69 6.90 -12.54 -9.52
C ASP A 69 6.59 -11.49 -8.44
N LYS A 70 7.43 -11.44 -7.40
CA LYS A 70 7.21 -10.55 -6.25
C LYS A 70 7.24 -9.06 -6.63
N VAL A 71 8.08 -8.71 -7.60
CA VAL A 71 8.24 -7.31 -8.02
C VAL A 71 7.03 -6.88 -8.84
N GLU A 72 6.61 -7.70 -9.79
CA GLU A 72 5.42 -7.44 -10.60
C GLU A 72 4.16 -7.38 -9.74
N LEU A 73 3.97 -8.32 -8.81
CA LEU A 73 2.85 -8.30 -7.87
C LEU A 73 2.78 -6.96 -7.11
N ARG A 74 3.90 -6.52 -6.53
CA ARG A 74 3.95 -5.29 -5.73
C ARG A 74 3.76 -4.01 -6.54
N ARG A 75 4.15 -3.99 -7.82
CA ARG A 75 3.91 -2.85 -8.71
C ARG A 75 2.42 -2.59 -8.97
N HIS A 76 1.60 -3.63 -8.84
CA HIS A 76 0.15 -3.57 -9.03
C HIS A 76 -0.64 -3.46 -7.72
N ILE A 77 0.05 -3.28 -6.60
CA ILE A 77 -0.57 -3.07 -5.28
C ILE A 77 -0.10 -1.73 -4.72
N GLY A 78 -1.01 -0.80 -4.51
CA GLY A 78 -0.74 0.40 -3.75
C GLY A 78 -0.63 0.06 -2.26
N TYR A 79 0.45 0.46 -1.61
CA TYR A 79 0.62 0.17 -0.18
C TYR A 79 1.00 1.43 0.59
N VAL A 80 0.10 1.84 1.48
CA VAL A 80 0.33 2.89 2.47
C VAL A 80 0.78 2.22 3.75
N ILE A 81 2.05 2.41 4.11
CA ILE A 81 2.63 1.85 5.35
C ILE A 81 2.38 2.78 6.54
N GLN A 82 2.37 2.24 7.74
CA GLN A 82 2.16 2.97 8.99
C GLN A 82 3.15 4.13 9.17
N GLN A 83 4.43 3.92 8.85
CA GLN A 83 5.40 5.01 8.72
C GLN A 83 5.32 5.56 7.32
N ILE A 84 5.21 6.87 7.16
CA ILE A 84 4.94 7.55 5.87
C ILE A 84 5.90 7.12 4.75
N GLY A 85 7.18 6.91 5.08
CA GLY A 85 8.19 6.30 4.21
C GLY A 85 8.40 7.03 2.87
N LEU A 86 8.23 8.35 2.83
CA LEU A 86 8.62 9.14 1.65
C LEU A 86 10.14 9.09 1.47
N PHE A 87 10.59 9.11 0.22
CA PHE A 87 12.00 9.20 -0.09
C PHE A 87 12.50 10.62 0.22
N PRO A 88 13.37 10.82 1.21
CA PRO A 88 13.74 12.15 1.71
C PRO A 88 14.54 12.97 0.69
N ASN A 89 15.21 12.31 -0.25
CA ASN A 89 16.03 12.89 -1.31
C ASN A 89 15.25 13.14 -2.62
N MET A 90 13.93 12.93 -2.59
CA MET A 90 13.03 13.15 -3.72
C MET A 90 12.03 14.24 -3.38
N THR A 91 11.66 15.05 -4.36
CA THR A 91 10.56 16.02 -4.21
C THR A 91 9.22 15.29 -4.08
N VAL A 92 8.17 16.02 -3.71
CA VAL A 92 6.79 15.52 -3.69
C VAL A 92 6.39 14.91 -5.04
N ALA A 93 6.61 15.64 -6.13
CA ALA A 93 6.33 15.15 -7.48
C ALA A 93 7.08 13.85 -7.81
N GLN A 94 8.35 13.79 -7.44
CA GLN A 94 9.18 12.60 -7.65
C GLN A 94 8.69 11.41 -6.80
N ASN A 95 8.29 11.65 -5.55
CA ASN A 95 7.72 10.62 -4.68
C ASN A 95 6.43 10.03 -5.26
N ILE A 96 5.51 10.88 -5.75
CA ILE A 96 4.25 10.43 -6.38
C ILE A 96 4.56 9.58 -7.62
N CYS A 97 5.54 9.96 -8.43
CA CYS A 97 5.87 9.28 -9.68
C CYS A 97 6.79 8.06 -9.56
N VAL A 98 7.12 7.58 -8.36
CA VAL A 98 8.00 6.41 -8.21
C VAL A 98 7.45 5.18 -8.93
N VAL A 99 6.20 4.80 -8.64
CA VAL A 99 5.59 3.60 -9.23
C VAL A 99 5.27 3.81 -10.72
N PRO A 100 4.65 4.92 -11.16
CA PRO A 100 4.46 5.21 -12.59
C PRO A 100 5.76 5.07 -13.40
N ARG A 101 6.89 5.59 -12.91
CA ARG A 101 8.20 5.43 -13.58
C ARG A 101 8.69 3.97 -13.62
N LEU A 102 8.48 3.20 -12.57
CA LEU A 102 8.79 1.76 -12.57
C LEU A 102 7.94 0.99 -13.57
N LEU A 103 6.72 1.45 -13.86
CA LEU A 103 5.83 0.96 -14.90
C LEU A 103 6.15 1.54 -16.28
N LYS A 104 7.24 2.31 -16.42
CA LYS A 104 7.74 2.92 -17.67
C LYS A 104 6.79 3.95 -18.28
N TYR A 105 6.00 4.64 -17.44
CA TYR A 105 5.23 5.80 -17.90
C TYR A 105 6.21 6.90 -18.36
N ASP A 106 5.88 7.58 -19.44
CA ASP A 106 6.67 8.70 -19.92
C ASP A 106 6.57 9.92 -18.99
N LYS A 107 7.40 10.92 -19.28
CA LYS A 107 7.46 12.12 -18.45
C LYS A 107 6.13 12.90 -18.47
N ALA A 108 5.52 13.03 -19.65
CA ALA A 108 4.28 13.79 -19.81
C ALA A 108 3.16 13.18 -18.96
N ARG A 109 2.99 11.86 -19.03
CA ARG A 109 2.00 11.14 -18.21
C ARG A 109 2.30 11.23 -16.72
N CYS A 110 3.58 11.18 -16.33
CA CYS A 110 3.98 11.38 -14.93
C CYS A 110 3.61 12.80 -14.44
N ASP A 111 3.85 13.83 -15.25
CA ASP A 111 3.54 15.21 -14.90
C ASP A 111 2.02 15.43 -14.76
N GLU A 112 1.21 14.84 -15.65
CA GLU A 112 -0.25 14.83 -15.55
C GLU A 112 -0.72 14.17 -14.23
N ILE A 113 -0.24 12.97 -13.93
CA ILE A 113 -0.58 12.24 -12.69
C ILE A 113 -0.25 13.10 -11.45
N VAL A 114 0.90 13.76 -11.43
CA VAL A 114 1.28 14.64 -10.31
C VAL A 114 0.27 15.77 -10.14
N GLN A 115 -0.12 16.42 -11.23
CA GLN A 115 -1.09 17.51 -11.19
C GLN A 115 -2.46 17.01 -10.69
N GLU A 116 -2.97 15.90 -11.27
CA GLU A 116 -4.21 15.27 -10.86
C GLU A 116 -4.21 14.91 -9.37
N MET A 117 -3.17 14.20 -8.93
CA MET A 117 -3.06 13.73 -7.53
C MET A 117 -2.96 14.91 -6.54
N LEU A 118 -2.14 15.92 -6.82
CA LEU A 118 -1.98 17.05 -5.91
C LEU A 118 -3.24 17.92 -5.85
N ALA A 119 -3.97 18.07 -6.95
CA ALA A 119 -5.24 18.78 -6.99
C ALA A 119 -6.31 18.14 -6.09
N LEU A 120 -6.35 16.80 -5.99
CA LEU A 120 -7.29 16.08 -5.12
C LEU A 120 -7.17 16.46 -3.63
N VAL A 121 -5.99 16.91 -3.20
CA VAL A 121 -5.70 17.25 -1.80
C VAL A 121 -5.33 18.71 -1.60
N HIS A 122 -5.48 19.56 -2.63
CA HIS A 122 -5.15 20.99 -2.65
C HIS A 122 -3.69 21.27 -2.24
N MET A 123 -2.75 20.54 -2.83
CA MET A 123 -1.32 20.63 -2.49
C MET A 123 -0.42 20.91 -3.71
N GLU A 124 -0.94 21.52 -4.77
CA GLU A 124 -0.24 21.78 -6.03
C GLU A 124 1.07 22.58 -5.83
N GLN A 125 1.04 23.55 -4.90
CA GLN A 125 2.19 24.39 -4.57
C GLN A 125 3.36 23.63 -3.92
N TYR A 126 3.13 22.39 -3.46
CA TYR A 126 4.16 21.59 -2.81
C TYR A 126 4.89 20.62 -3.76
N ALA A 127 4.57 20.60 -5.06
CA ALA A 127 5.13 19.66 -6.04
C ALA A 127 6.66 19.56 -6.00
N ASN A 128 7.34 20.70 -5.85
CA ASN A 128 8.79 20.81 -5.85
C ASN A 128 9.43 20.79 -4.45
N LYS A 129 8.62 20.65 -3.39
CA LYS A 129 9.10 20.57 -2.01
C LYS A 129 9.63 19.19 -1.68
N TYR A 130 10.56 19.12 -0.72
CA TYR A 130 11.07 17.89 -0.15
C TYR A 130 10.23 17.48 1.09
N PRO A 131 10.21 16.19 1.47
CA PRO A 131 9.48 15.73 2.64
C PRO A 131 9.80 16.51 3.93
N SER A 132 11.05 16.92 4.13
CA SER A 132 11.48 17.71 5.29
C SER A 132 10.85 19.09 5.40
N GLU A 133 10.26 19.60 4.32
CA GLU A 133 9.58 20.90 4.26
C GLU A 133 8.06 20.78 4.51
N LEU A 134 7.57 19.55 4.77
CA LEU A 134 6.15 19.24 4.96
C LEU A 134 5.84 18.88 6.40
N SER A 135 4.63 19.22 6.86
CA SER A 135 4.10 18.69 8.12
C SER A 135 3.85 17.20 8.03
N GLY A 136 3.74 16.50 9.18
CA GLY A 136 3.44 15.06 9.22
C GLY A 136 2.15 14.70 8.47
N GLY A 137 1.08 15.47 8.66
CA GLY A 137 -0.18 15.27 7.95
C GLY A 137 -0.06 15.51 6.42
N GLN A 138 0.75 16.48 6.00
CA GLN A 138 1.04 16.68 4.57
C GLN A 138 1.83 15.50 3.99
N GLN A 139 2.87 15.05 4.70
CA GLN A 139 3.63 13.86 4.28
C GLN A 139 2.73 12.63 4.15
N GLN A 140 1.81 12.43 5.10
CA GLN A 140 0.84 11.33 5.06
C GLN A 140 -0.02 11.37 3.79
N ARG A 141 -0.57 12.54 3.46
CA ARG A 141 -1.34 12.72 2.22
C ARG A 141 -0.52 12.36 0.99
N ILE A 142 0.74 12.82 0.90
CA ILE A 142 1.63 12.48 -0.22
C ILE A 142 1.90 10.97 -0.25
N GLY A 143 2.05 10.31 0.90
CA GLY A 143 2.20 8.86 0.99
C GLY A 143 1.00 8.10 0.41
N VAL A 144 -0.21 8.58 0.68
CA VAL A 144 -1.45 8.05 0.09
C VAL A 144 -1.47 8.29 -1.43
N LEU A 145 -1.19 9.50 -1.89
CA LEU A 145 -1.16 9.81 -3.32
C LEU A 145 -0.15 8.95 -4.08
N ARG A 146 1.04 8.72 -3.51
CA ARG A 146 2.05 7.83 -4.09
C ARG A 146 1.52 6.41 -4.28
N ALA A 147 0.76 5.90 -3.32
CA ALA A 147 0.17 4.56 -3.42
C ALA A 147 -0.91 4.47 -4.50
N LEU A 148 -1.63 5.58 -4.77
CA LEU A 148 -2.71 5.65 -5.75
C LEU A 148 -2.25 6.05 -7.16
N ALA A 149 -1.06 6.64 -7.31
CA ALA A 149 -0.59 7.30 -8.53
C ALA A 149 -0.57 6.42 -9.79
N ALA A 150 -0.40 5.11 -9.63
CA ALA A 150 -0.44 4.16 -10.74
C ALA A 150 -1.83 3.53 -10.95
N SER A 151 -2.87 4.03 -10.28
CA SER A 151 -4.23 3.48 -10.31
C SER A 151 -4.25 1.96 -10.07
N PRO A 152 -3.62 1.46 -8.99
CA PRO A 152 -3.51 0.02 -8.75
C PRO A 152 -4.89 -0.60 -8.50
N PRO A 153 -5.14 -1.85 -8.94
CA PRO A 153 -6.39 -2.55 -8.70
C PRO A 153 -6.61 -2.90 -7.22
N ILE A 154 -5.55 -2.94 -6.42
CA ILE A 154 -5.59 -3.22 -4.99
C ILE A 154 -4.85 -2.12 -4.24
N VAL A 155 -5.47 -1.61 -3.18
CA VAL A 155 -4.84 -0.66 -2.25
C VAL A 155 -4.89 -1.23 -0.85
N LEU A 156 -3.73 -1.32 -0.21
CA LEU A 156 -3.59 -1.72 1.19
C LEU A 156 -3.20 -0.48 2.00
N MET A 157 -3.89 -0.25 3.11
CA MET A 157 -3.62 0.90 3.99
C MET A 157 -3.43 0.43 5.43
N ASP A 158 -2.23 0.63 5.98
CA ASP A 158 -1.89 0.27 7.36
C ASP A 158 -1.87 1.54 8.21
N GLU A 159 -2.90 1.73 9.02
CA GLU A 159 -3.11 2.91 9.89
C GLU A 159 -2.94 4.25 9.16
N PRO A 160 -3.65 4.49 8.03
CA PRO A 160 -3.41 5.64 7.15
C PRO A 160 -3.71 7.00 7.79
N PHE A 161 -4.33 7.02 8.96
CA PHE A 161 -4.72 8.25 9.67
C PHE A 161 -3.94 8.47 10.97
N SER A 162 -2.94 7.66 11.28
CA SER A 162 -2.19 7.71 12.55
C SER A 162 -1.42 9.03 12.76
N ALA A 163 -1.11 9.77 11.71
CA ALA A 163 -0.43 11.06 11.76
C ALA A 163 -1.37 12.28 11.57
N LEU A 164 -2.67 12.06 11.46
CA LEU A 164 -3.66 13.13 11.43
C LEU A 164 -4.13 13.37 12.86
N ASP A 165 -3.90 14.61 13.36
CA ASP A 165 -4.50 15.05 14.62
C ASP A 165 -6.02 14.93 14.53
N PRO A 166 -6.68 14.52 15.65
CA PRO A 166 -8.15 14.44 15.72
C PRO A 166 -8.81 15.80 15.59
#